data_d557f4f5b5c5dbba791545b668a867c0
#
_entry.id   d557f4f5b5c5dbba791545b668a867c0
#
_cell.length_a   1.000
_cell.length_b   1.000
_cell.length_c   1.000
_cell.angle_alpha   90.00
_cell.angle_beta   90.00
_cell.angle_gamma   90.00
#
_symmetry.space_group_name_H-M   'P 1'
#
loop_
_entity.id
_entity.type
_entity.pdbx_description
1 polymer ?
#
loop_
_entity_poly.entity_id
_entity_poly.type
_entity_poly.pdbx_seq_one_letter_code
_entity_poly.pdbx_strand_id
1 'polypeptide(L)'
;MLTEKRYSLILEIVNSNGSARIQDLCSALNTSESTIRRDLNALSKSGMLKKVHGGAVALNDNFSLTEHTVEEKEVLFIEEKTAIAQYAASLVNENDFIYIDAGTTTEKMIGFIKCKNVICVTNGFINAKKLALQGFKVFIPSGEIKASTESVIGAECVNSLQNFNFTKCFMGVNGISKPGGLTTPDTNEAAVKRAAIERSRDIYILADHSKFDKIT
;
A
#
# COMPACT_ATOMS: atom_id res chain seq x y z
N MET A 1 9.05 18.92 -12.75
CA MET A 1 8.30 17.71 -12.33
C MET A 1 8.71 17.35 -10.91
N LEU A 2 7.76 17.03 -10.03
CA LEU A 2 8.03 16.60 -8.67
C LEU A 2 8.80 15.27 -8.66
N THR A 3 9.67 15.08 -7.68
CA THR A 3 10.52 13.87 -7.57
C THR A 3 9.70 12.59 -7.52
N GLU A 4 8.63 12.60 -6.75
CA GLU A 4 7.71 11.47 -6.57
C GLU A 4 7.04 11.03 -7.86
N LYS A 5 6.51 11.99 -8.62
CA LYS A 5 5.92 11.72 -9.93
C LYS A 5 6.95 11.17 -10.91
N ARG A 6 8.18 11.64 -10.83
CA ARG A 6 9.28 11.16 -11.67
C ARG A 6 9.68 9.73 -11.33
N TYR A 7 9.73 9.37 -10.03
CA TYR A 7 9.96 8.00 -9.57
C TYR A 7 8.91 7.03 -10.10
N SER A 8 7.63 7.39 -10.01
CA SER A 8 6.52 6.58 -10.53
C SER A 8 6.67 6.32 -12.04
N LEU A 9 6.97 7.36 -12.82
CA LEU A 9 7.15 7.23 -14.27
C LEU A 9 8.40 6.41 -14.65
N ILE A 10 9.51 6.55 -13.90
CA ILE A 10 10.70 5.71 -14.10
C ILE A 10 10.36 4.24 -13.90
N LEU A 11 9.68 3.92 -12.80
CA LEU A 11 9.29 2.54 -12.49
C LEU A 11 8.30 1.98 -13.53
N GLU A 12 7.34 2.77 -13.97
CA GLU A 12 6.41 2.39 -15.04
C GLU A 12 7.16 2.01 -16.33
N ILE A 13 8.06 2.87 -16.79
CA ILE A 13 8.85 2.63 -18.01
C ILE A 13 9.74 1.39 -17.86
N VAL A 14 10.44 1.25 -16.72
CA VAL A 14 11.35 0.14 -16.47
C VAL A 14 10.59 -1.19 -16.35
N ASN A 15 9.45 -1.21 -15.66
CA ASN A 15 8.65 -2.42 -15.47
C ASN A 15 7.95 -2.85 -16.77
N SER A 16 7.41 -1.91 -17.54
CA SER A 16 6.72 -2.20 -18.80
C SER A 16 7.66 -2.75 -19.87
N ASN A 17 8.91 -2.25 -19.92
CA ASN A 17 9.88 -2.63 -20.94
C ASN A 17 10.92 -3.67 -20.47
N GLY A 18 10.85 -4.08 -19.18
CA GLY A 18 11.85 -4.95 -18.54
C GLY A 18 13.18 -4.23 -18.26
N SER A 19 13.49 -3.14 -18.96
CA SER A 19 14.67 -2.32 -18.77
C SER A 19 14.49 -0.94 -19.42
N ALA A 20 15.28 0.05 -18.98
CA ALA A 20 15.35 1.35 -19.62
C ALA A 20 16.77 1.92 -19.58
N ARG A 21 17.22 2.56 -20.65
CA ARG A 21 18.49 3.30 -20.70
C ARG A 21 18.31 4.69 -20.09
N ILE A 22 19.38 5.25 -19.52
CA ILE A 22 19.34 6.61 -18.97
C ILE A 22 18.90 7.62 -20.01
N GLN A 23 19.39 7.50 -21.26
CA GLN A 23 19.04 8.42 -22.34
C GLN A 23 17.54 8.39 -22.69
N ASP A 24 16.94 7.20 -22.70
CA ASP A 24 15.51 7.01 -22.97
C ASP A 24 14.67 7.64 -21.85
N LEU A 25 15.08 7.45 -20.59
CA LEU A 25 14.45 8.08 -19.43
C LEU A 25 14.59 9.60 -19.44
N CYS A 26 15.77 10.13 -19.84
CA CYS A 26 15.97 11.58 -19.98
C CYS A 26 14.99 12.16 -21.01
N SER A 27 14.87 11.51 -22.16
CA SER A 27 13.98 11.95 -23.23
C SER A 27 12.50 11.86 -22.85
N ALA A 28 12.08 10.74 -22.28
CA ALA A 28 10.69 10.50 -21.86
C ALA A 28 10.23 11.46 -20.75
N LEU A 29 11.14 11.80 -19.82
CA LEU A 29 10.80 12.61 -18.64
C LEU A 29 11.25 14.06 -18.74
N ASN A 30 11.85 14.45 -19.88
CA ASN A 30 12.43 15.77 -20.11
C ASN A 30 13.31 16.24 -18.93
N THR A 31 14.26 15.41 -18.54
CA THR A 31 15.06 15.58 -17.31
C THR A 31 16.53 15.29 -17.59
N SER A 32 17.42 15.96 -16.86
CA SER A 32 18.87 15.79 -17.04
C SER A 32 19.37 14.41 -16.61
N GLU A 33 20.44 13.94 -17.25
CA GLU A 33 21.08 12.67 -16.94
C GLU A 33 21.53 12.58 -15.48
N SER A 34 22.03 13.65 -14.90
CA SER A 34 22.45 13.72 -13.49
C SER A 34 21.28 13.48 -12.54
N THR A 35 20.09 14.00 -12.87
CA THR A 35 18.85 13.78 -12.09
C THR A 35 18.41 12.34 -12.22
N ILE A 36 18.34 11.79 -13.44
CA ILE A 36 17.98 10.38 -13.67
C ILE A 36 18.94 9.43 -12.94
N ARG A 37 20.26 9.68 -12.99
CA ARG A 37 21.26 8.86 -12.26
C ARG A 37 21.02 8.87 -10.75
N ARG A 38 20.63 10.01 -10.17
CA ARG A 38 20.31 10.15 -8.75
C ARG A 38 19.03 9.39 -8.42
N ASP A 39 18.01 9.54 -9.24
CA ASP A 39 16.72 8.87 -9.07
C ASP A 39 16.87 7.34 -9.17
N LEU A 40 17.60 6.84 -10.16
CA LEU A 40 17.89 5.41 -10.29
C LEU A 40 18.71 4.87 -9.12
N ASN A 41 19.63 5.68 -8.54
CA ASN A 41 20.33 5.29 -7.32
C ASN A 41 19.39 5.16 -6.12
N ALA A 42 18.49 6.12 -5.94
CA ALA A 42 17.50 6.10 -4.86
C ALA A 42 16.55 4.90 -5.00
N LEU A 43 15.97 4.69 -6.19
CA LEU A 43 15.08 3.57 -6.48
C LEU A 43 15.77 2.20 -6.38
N SER A 44 17.04 2.13 -6.75
CA SER A 44 17.82 0.89 -6.59
C SER A 44 18.18 0.62 -5.14
N LYS A 45 18.47 1.67 -4.35
CA LYS A 45 18.75 1.54 -2.91
C LYS A 45 17.51 1.10 -2.13
N SER A 46 16.33 1.56 -2.57
CA SER A 46 15.04 1.11 -2.01
C SER A 46 14.53 -0.21 -2.59
N GLY A 47 15.33 -0.90 -3.40
CA GLY A 47 14.96 -2.22 -3.93
C GLY A 47 13.81 -2.22 -4.94
N MET A 48 13.53 -1.09 -5.59
CA MET A 48 12.41 -0.97 -6.53
C MET A 48 12.78 -1.28 -7.98
N LEU A 49 14.06 -1.23 -8.31
CA LEU A 49 14.65 -1.64 -9.58
C LEU A 49 16.11 -2.04 -9.35
N LYS A 50 16.72 -2.69 -10.33
CA LYS A 50 18.16 -2.96 -10.33
C LYS A 50 18.87 -1.98 -11.27
N LYS A 51 19.70 -1.08 -10.70
CA LYS A 51 20.55 -0.20 -11.50
C LYS A 51 21.66 -1.01 -12.17
N VAL A 52 21.87 -0.79 -13.45
CA VAL A 52 22.96 -1.37 -14.25
C VAL A 52 23.78 -0.28 -14.92
N HIS A 53 24.90 -0.67 -15.57
CA HIS A 53 25.69 0.30 -16.33
C HIS A 53 24.86 0.85 -17.50
N GLY A 54 24.64 2.17 -17.50
CA GLY A 54 23.88 2.86 -18.56
C GLY A 54 22.35 2.88 -18.40
N GLY A 55 21.77 2.30 -17.34
CA GLY A 55 20.32 2.26 -17.17
C GLY A 55 19.84 1.55 -15.91
N ALA A 56 18.63 1.01 -16.01
CA ALA A 56 18.02 0.17 -15.00
C ALA A 56 17.28 -1.01 -15.65
N VAL A 57 17.16 -2.11 -14.91
CA VAL A 57 16.33 -3.26 -15.26
C VAL A 57 15.27 -3.47 -14.20
N ALA A 58 14.11 -3.94 -14.63
CA ALA A 58 13.06 -4.37 -13.73
C ALA A 58 13.59 -5.53 -12.86
N LEU A 59 13.11 -5.59 -11.64
CA LEU A 59 13.34 -6.78 -10.81
C LEU A 59 12.45 -7.89 -11.39
N ASN A 60 13.03 -8.79 -12.14
CA ASN A 60 12.33 -9.93 -12.75
C ASN A 60 11.91 -11.01 -11.73
N ASP A 61 12.04 -10.74 -10.44
CA ASP A 61 11.55 -11.64 -9.41
C ASP A 61 10.06 -11.35 -9.16
N ASN A 62 9.21 -12.16 -9.77
CA ASN A 62 7.80 -12.28 -9.39
C ASN A 62 7.64 -12.67 -7.90
N PHE A 63 8.74 -12.91 -7.22
CA PHE A 63 8.83 -13.27 -5.81
C PHE A 63 9.76 -12.30 -5.08
N SER A 64 9.21 -11.40 -4.26
CA SER A 64 9.97 -10.44 -3.46
C SER A 64 9.64 -10.60 -1.98
N LEU A 65 10.64 -10.96 -1.19
CA LEU A 65 10.54 -10.99 0.28
C LEU A 65 10.84 -9.62 0.91
N THR A 66 11.20 -8.62 0.10
CA THR A 66 11.54 -7.29 0.62
C THR A 66 10.26 -6.50 0.85
N GLU A 67 10.00 -6.17 2.09
CA GLU A 67 8.93 -5.27 2.47
C GLU A 67 9.44 -3.82 2.45
N HIS A 68 8.81 -2.98 1.64
CA HIS A 68 9.06 -1.54 1.64
C HIS A 68 8.44 -0.90 2.88
N THR A 69 9.14 0.07 3.46
CA THR A 69 8.61 0.86 4.58
C THR A 69 7.42 1.72 4.14
N VAL A 70 6.66 2.22 5.12
CA VAL A 70 5.54 3.14 4.85
C VAL A 70 6.04 4.38 4.11
N GLU A 71 7.15 4.96 4.55
CA GLU A 71 7.77 6.16 3.96
C GLU A 71 8.12 5.96 2.47
N GLU A 72 8.69 4.79 2.13
CA GLU A 72 9.00 4.45 0.72
C GLU A 72 7.73 4.29 -0.12
N LYS A 73 6.69 3.68 0.46
CA LYS A 73 5.41 3.46 -0.23
C LYS A 73 4.61 4.75 -0.39
N GLU A 74 4.74 5.71 0.51
CA GLU A 74 3.95 6.95 0.54
C GLU A 74 4.16 7.82 -0.70
N VAL A 75 5.41 7.88 -1.17
CA VAL A 75 5.82 8.72 -2.30
C VAL A 75 5.57 8.10 -3.68
N LEU A 76 5.08 6.85 -3.73
CA LEU A 76 4.88 6.12 -4.98
C LEU A 76 3.41 6.11 -5.39
N PHE A 77 3.16 6.29 -6.70
CA PHE A 77 1.84 6.13 -7.34
C PHE A 77 0.73 6.95 -6.65
N ILE A 78 1.06 8.20 -6.24
CA ILE A 78 0.18 9.04 -5.41
C ILE A 78 -1.15 9.32 -6.11
N GLU A 79 -1.13 9.64 -7.41
CA GLU A 79 -2.34 9.94 -8.19
C GLU A 79 -3.28 8.73 -8.24
N GLU A 80 -2.72 7.54 -8.52
CA GLU A 80 -3.46 6.29 -8.58
C GLU A 80 -4.03 5.90 -7.22
N LYS A 81 -3.19 5.92 -6.17
CA LYS A 81 -3.65 5.67 -4.80
C LYS A 81 -4.74 6.64 -4.35
N THR A 82 -4.66 7.89 -4.78
CA THR A 82 -5.68 8.90 -4.47
C THR A 82 -7.00 8.57 -5.16
N ALA A 83 -6.98 8.19 -6.43
CA ALA A 83 -8.18 7.76 -7.15
C ALA A 83 -8.82 6.52 -6.52
N ILE A 84 -7.99 5.50 -6.17
CA ILE A 84 -8.43 4.30 -5.47
C ILE A 84 -9.06 4.66 -4.11
N ALA A 85 -8.40 5.52 -3.33
CA ALA A 85 -8.84 5.96 -2.02
C ALA A 85 -10.19 6.72 -2.08
N GLN A 86 -10.36 7.60 -3.08
CA GLN A 86 -11.62 8.32 -3.31
C GLN A 86 -12.76 7.36 -3.64
N TYR A 87 -12.52 6.41 -4.53
CA TYR A 87 -13.53 5.41 -4.87
C TYR A 87 -13.87 4.53 -3.67
N ALA A 88 -12.87 4.01 -2.94
CA ALA A 88 -13.09 3.21 -1.75
C ALA A 88 -13.90 3.96 -0.68
N ALA A 89 -13.60 5.23 -0.45
CA ALA A 89 -14.35 6.06 0.50
C ALA A 89 -15.81 6.27 0.08
N SER A 90 -16.11 6.31 -1.22
CA SER A 90 -17.48 6.42 -1.73
C SER A 90 -18.35 5.18 -1.46
N LEU A 91 -17.72 4.05 -1.16
CA LEU A 91 -18.41 2.80 -0.82
C LEU A 91 -18.83 2.72 0.65
N VAL A 92 -18.36 3.65 1.50
CA VAL A 92 -18.73 3.70 2.90
C VAL A 92 -20.11 4.35 3.03
N ASN A 93 -20.99 3.71 3.81
CA ASN A 93 -22.35 4.20 4.06
C ASN A 93 -22.51 4.63 5.53
N GLU A 94 -23.55 5.39 5.81
CA GLU A 94 -23.92 5.70 7.20
C GLU A 94 -24.20 4.44 8.00
N ASN A 95 -23.80 4.45 9.25
CA ASN A 95 -23.92 3.34 10.20
C ASN A 95 -23.10 2.08 9.82
N ASP A 96 -22.17 2.17 8.87
CA ASP A 96 -21.24 1.07 8.62
C ASP A 96 -20.32 0.84 9.82
N PHE A 97 -19.96 -0.41 10.02
CA PHE A 97 -18.90 -0.85 10.91
C PHE A 97 -17.78 -1.42 10.06
N ILE A 98 -16.70 -0.65 9.87
CA ILE A 98 -15.67 -0.95 8.88
C ILE A 98 -14.33 -1.31 9.49
N TYR A 99 -13.62 -2.19 8.80
CA TYR A 99 -12.20 -2.41 9.04
C TYR A 99 -11.37 -1.69 7.96
N ILE A 100 -10.36 -0.96 8.40
CA ILE A 100 -9.39 -0.29 7.51
C ILE A 100 -7.99 -0.83 7.86
N ASP A 101 -7.39 -1.54 6.93
CA ASP A 101 -6.05 -2.12 7.08
C ASP A 101 -4.96 -1.03 7.13
N ALA A 102 -3.84 -1.31 7.78
CA ALA A 102 -2.66 -0.46 7.72
C ALA A 102 -2.09 -0.40 6.30
N GLY A 103 -1.79 0.78 5.80
CA GLY A 103 -1.18 0.96 4.49
C GLY A 103 -1.44 2.32 3.87
N THR A 104 -0.56 2.75 2.98
CA THR A 104 -0.59 4.12 2.42
C THR A 104 -1.81 4.42 1.54
N THR A 105 -2.39 3.41 0.88
CA THR A 105 -3.61 3.58 0.07
C THR A 105 -4.86 3.66 0.96
N THR A 106 -4.97 2.78 1.94
CA THR A 106 -6.06 2.75 2.92
C THR A 106 -6.04 3.98 3.81
N GLU A 107 -4.86 4.47 4.18
CA GLU A 107 -4.68 5.71 4.91
C GLU A 107 -5.22 6.93 4.15
N LYS A 108 -4.92 7.03 2.84
CA LYS A 108 -5.44 8.13 2.00
C LYS A 108 -6.97 8.13 1.93
N MET A 109 -7.62 6.97 1.98
CA MET A 109 -9.07 6.83 1.97
C MET A 109 -9.74 7.60 3.11
N ILE A 110 -9.10 7.67 4.29
CA ILE A 110 -9.66 8.29 5.48
C ILE A 110 -10.07 9.74 5.22
N GLY A 111 -9.24 10.50 4.49
CA GLY A 111 -9.50 11.90 4.15
C GLY A 111 -10.71 12.13 3.24
N PHE A 112 -11.25 11.08 2.62
CA PHE A 112 -12.38 11.17 1.69
C PHE A 112 -13.68 10.59 2.26
N ILE A 113 -13.67 9.99 3.45
CA ILE A 113 -14.90 9.47 4.10
C ILE A 113 -15.76 10.66 4.54
N LYS A 114 -16.98 10.73 4.00
CA LYS A 114 -17.93 11.83 4.27
C LYS A 114 -19.10 11.38 5.17
N CYS A 115 -19.35 10.08 5.27
CA CYS A 115 -20.44 9.52 6.04
C CYS A 115 -20.25 9.74 7.53
N LYS A 116 -21.35 9.99 8.23
CA LYS A 116 -21.39 10.11 9.69
C LYS A 116 -21.79 8.78 10.32
N ASN A 117 -21.60 8.68 11.64
CA ASN A 117 -21.98 7.50 12.43
C ASN A 117 -21.30 6.19 11.97
N VAL A 118 -20.13 6.28 11.33
CA VAL A 118 -19.31 5.13 10.96
C VAL A 118 -18.42 4.75 12.16
N ILE A 119 -18.38 3.47 12.46
CA ILE A 119 -17.48 2.92 13.46
C ILE A 119 -16.32 2.25 12.73
N CYS A 120 -15.10 2.59 13.10
CA CYS A 120 -13.89 2.11 12.44
C CYS A 120 -13.05 1.24 13.37
N VAL A 121 -12.57 0.14 12.84
CA VAL A 121 -11.48 -0.65 13.45
C VAL A 121 -10.31 -0.61 12.48
N THR A 122 -9.11 -0.40 12.99
CA THR A 122 -7.90 -0.40 12.16
C THR A 122 -6.72 -0.92 12.96
N ASN A 123 -5.89 -1.73 12.33
CA ASN A 123 -4.59 -2.11 12.91
C ASN A 123 -3.48 -1.10 12.58
N GLY A 124 -3.76 -0.05 11.77
CA GLY A 124 -2.82 1.01 11.45
C GLY A 124 -2.79 2.09 12.53
N PHE A 125 -1.63 2.33 13.13
CA PHE A 125 -1.48 3.34 14.19
C PHE A 125 -1.78 4.76 13.67
N ILE A 126 -1.24 5.12 12.52
CA ILE A 126 -1.49 6.42 11.89
C ILE A 126 -2.94 6.54 11.42
N ASN A 127 -3.52 5.46 10.88
CA ASN A 127 -4.92 5.42 10.49
C ASN A 127 -5.84 5.72 11.67
N ALA A 128 -5.60 5.09 12.82
CA ALA A 128 -6.39 5.31 14.01
C ALA A 128 -6.33 6.76 14.50
N LYS A 129 -5.13 7.34 14.51
CA LYS A 129 -4.95 8.75 14.85
C LYS A 129 -5.73 9.66 13.90
N LYS A 130 -5.63 9.44 12.58
CA LYS A 130 -6.33 10.25 11.57
C LYS A 130 -7.85 10.16 11.69
N LEU A 131 -8.37 8.94 11.85
CA LEU A 131 -9.80 8.70 12.05
C LEU A 131 -10.33 9.37 13.33
N ALA A 132 -9.63 9.26 14.44
CA ALA A 132 -10.02 9.87 15.71
C ALA A 132 -10.04 11.41 15.62
N LEU A 133 -9.05 12.02 14.94
CA LEU A 133 -9.00 13.47 14.73
C LEU A 133 -10.15 13.98 13.82
N GLN A 134 -10.71 13.12 12.96
CA GLN A 134 -11.90 13.43 12.15
C GLN A 134 -13.21 13.18 12.89
N GLY A 135 -13.16 12.72 14.15
CA GLY A 135 -14.33 12.51 15.00
C GLY A 135 -15.02 11.17 14.85
N PHE A 136 -14.41 10.20 14.16
CA PHE A 136 -14.93 8.84 14.09
C PHE A 136 -14.76 8.11 15.42
N LYS A 137 -15.68 7.18 15.72
CA LYS A 137 -15.48 6.20 16.78
C LYS A 137 -14.52 5.12 16.27
N VAL A 138 -13.33 5.01 16.89
CA VAL A 138 -12.23 4.17 16.42
C VAL A 138 -11.81 3.17 17.47
N PHE A 139 -11.56 1.94 17.03
CA PHE A 139 -10.94 0.90 17.84
C PHE A 139 -9.62 0.47 17.18
N ILE A 140 -8.61 0.24 18.02
CA ILE A 140 -7.35 -0.42 17.66
C ILE A 140 -7.34 -1.78 18.34
N PRO A 141 -7.10 -2.91 17.61
CA PRO A 141 -6.89 -4.20 18.24
C PRO A 141 -5.63 -4.17 19.11
N SER A 142 -5.57 -5.00 20.16
CA SER A 142 -4.36 -5.19 20.96
C SER A 142 -3.27 -5.90 20.16
N GLY A 143 -2.01 -5.75 20.56
CA GLY A 143 -0.89 -6.48 19.93
C GLY A 143 0.41 -5.70 19.88
N GLU A 144 1.38 -6.24 19.16
CA GLU A 144 2.69 -5.63 18.93
C GLU A 144 2.63 -4.61 17.80
N ILE A 145 3.33 -3.49 17.94
CA ILE A 145 3.47 -2.51 16.86
C ILE A 145 4.72 -2.84 16.02
N LYS A 146 4.52 -3.17 14.75
CA LYS A 146 5.58 -3.32 13.76
C LYS A 146 5.93 -1.94 13.19
N ALA A 147 7.13 -1.46 13.49
CA ALA A 147 7.56 -0.11 13.15
C ALA A 147 7.63 0.13 11.61
N SER A 148 8.09 -0.85 10.84
CA SER A 148 8.27 -0.71 9.36
C SER A 148 6.95 -0.48 8.61
N THR A 149 5.84 -0.95 9.15
CA THR A 149 4.49 -0.83 8.54
C THR A 149 3.52 -0.04 9.41
N GLU A 150 3.98 0.44 10.58
CA GLU A 150 3.18 1.20 11.55
C GLU A 150 1.85 0.51 11.89
N SER A 151 1.91 -0.82 11.97
CA SER A 151 0.74 -1.68 12.13
C SER A 151 0.80 -2.52 13.40
N VAL A 152 -0.37 -2.76 13.99
CA VAL A 152 -0.53 -3.74 15.08
C VAL A 152 -0.62 -5.14 14.48
N ILE A 153 0.19 -6.06 14.97
CA ILE A 153 0.32 -7.44 14.50
C ILE A 153 0.31 -8.44 15.66
N GLY A 154 0.37 -9.72 15.30
CA GLY A 154 0.54 -10.83 16.26
C GLY A 154 -0.77 -11.49 16.68
N ALA A 155 -0.64 -12.53 17.52
CA ALA A 155 -1.75 -13.37 17.95
C ALA A 155 -2.83 -12.59 18.72
N GLU A 156 -2.42 -11.63 19.55
CA GLU A 156 -3.35 -10.77 20.28
C GLU A 156 -4.19 -9.90 19.37
N CYS A 157 -3.60 -9.41 18.25
CA CYS A 157 -4.33 -8.67 17.24
C CYS A 157 -5.40 -9.54 16.58
N VAL A 158 -5.02 -10.75 16.17
CA VAL A 158 -5.95 -11.75 15.60
C VAL A 158 -7.08 -12.06 16.58
N ASN A 159 -6.77 -12.36 17.84
CA ASN A 159 -7.76 -12.66 18.87
C ASN A 159 -8.71 -11.48 19.12
N SER A 160 -8.18 -10.26 19.14
CA SER A 160 -8.96 -9.04 19.31
C SER A 160 -9.99 -8.87 18.17
N LEU A 161 -9.59 -9.16 16.93
CA LEU A 161 -10.46 -9.07 15.75
C LEU A 161 -11.61 -10.08 15.76
N GLN A 162 -11.49 -11.21 16.48
CA GLN A 162 -12.58 -12.18 16.60
C GLN A 162 -13.83 -11.62 17.30
N ASN A 163 -13.69 -10.54 18.05
CA ASN A 163 -14.80 -9.90 18.76
C ASN A 163 -15.64 -8.96 17.87
N PHE A 164 -15.26 -8.78 16.61
CA PHE A 164 -15.91 -7.86 15.68
C PHE A 164 -16.56 -8.61 14.52
N ASN A 165 -17.57 -7.97 13.92
CA ASN A 165 -18.17 -8.37 12.63
C ASN A 165 -18.33 -7.09 11.80
N PHE A 166 -17.60 -7.00 10.70
CA PHE A 166 -17.55 -5.80 9.87
C PHE A 166 -18.58 -5.84 8.74
N THR A 167 -19.20 -4.70 8.44
CA THR A 167 -20.00 -4.55 7.23
C THR A 167 -19.09 -4.52 6.01
N LYS A 168 -17.94 -3.84 6.13
CA LYS A 168 -16.94 -3.71 5.05
C LYS A 168 -15.53 -3.77 5.57
N CYS A 169 -14.65 -4.33 4.75
CA CYS A 169 -13.22 -4.36 4.98
C CYS A 169 -12.50 -3.71 3.80
N PHE A 170 -11.62 -2.75 4.09
CA PHE A 170 -10.75 -2.10 3.12
C PHE A 170 -9.32 -2.54 3.38
N MET A 171 -8.81 -3.39 2.51
CA MET A 171 -7.57 -4.14 2.72
C MET A 171 -6.49 -3.74 1.73
N GLY A 172 -5.29 -3.46 2.24
CA GLY A 172 -4.09 -3.33 1.43
C GLY A 172 -3.47 -4.70 1.10
N VAL A 173 -2.63 -4.75 0.07
CA VAL A 173 -1.94 -5.96 -0.35
C VAL A 173 -0.54 -5.62 -0.88
N ASN A 174 0.40 -6.55 -0.77
CA ASN A 174 1.76 -6.37 -1.29
C ASN A 174 1.93 -7.00 -2.68
N GLY A 175 1.23 -8.10 -2.96
CA GLY A 175 1.22 -8.76 -4.27
C GLY A 175 -0.12 -9.40 -4.61
N ILE A 176 -0.42 -9.42 -5.91
CA ILE A 176 -1.60 -10.06 -6.50
C ILE A 176 -1.14 -10.88 -7.69
N SER A 177 -1.38 -12.18 -7.69
CA SER A 177 -1.05 -13.04 -8.83
C SER A 177 -2.04 -14.19 -8.98
N LYS A 178 -2.18 -14.73 -10.20
CA LYS A 178 -3.04 -15.88 -10.44
C LYS A 178 -2.65 -17.10 -9.60
N PRO A 179 -1.36 -17.49 -9.51
CA PRO A 179 -0.98 -18.66 -8.72
C PRO A 179 -0.95 -18.40 -7.21
N GLY A 180 -0.59 -17.20 -6.76
CA GLY A 180 -0.41 -16.87 -5.33
C GLY A 180 -1.61 -16.22 -4.66
N GLY A 181 -2.59 -15.74 -5.45
CA GLY A 181 -3.70 -14.94 -4.90
C GLY A 181 -3.21 -13.61 -4.36
N LEU A 182 -3.72 -13.23 -3.19
CA LEU A 182 -3.32 -12.02 -2.46
C LEU A 182 -2.20 -12.38 -1.49
N THR A 183 -1.08 -11.66 -1.55
CA THR A 183 0.11 -11.98 -0.77
C THR A 183 0.65 -10.79 0.01
N THR A 184 1.30 -11.09 1.14
CA THR A 184 2.10 -10.18 1.96
C THR A 184 3.30 -10.96 2.50
N PRO A 185 4.51 -10.37 2.62
CA PRO A 185 5.71 -11.12 2.99
C PRO A 185 5.77 -11.52 4.48
N ASP A 186 5.02 -10.83 5.33
CA ASP A 186 5.02 -11.07 6.78
C ASP A 186 3.86 -11.96 7.21
N THR A 187 4.17 -13.08 7.86
CA THR A 187 3.17 -14.07 8.29
C THR A 187 2.24 -13.55 9.38
N ASN A 188 2.72 -12.67 10.27
CA ASN A 188 1.90 -12.06 11.30
C ASN A 188 0.89 -11.06 10.69
N GLU A 189 1.34 -10.25 9.71
CA GLU A 189 0.42 -9.41 8.94
C GLU A 189 -0.59 -10.24 8.16
N ALA A 190 -0.15 -11.33 7.52
CA ALA A 190 -1.05 -12.23 6.81
C ALA A 190 -2.15 -12.80 7.71
N ALA A 191 -1.80 -13.18 8.95
CA ALA A 191 -2.76 -13.67 9.93
C ALA A 191 -3.80 -12.61 10.32
N VAL A 192 -3.37 -11.36 10.57
CA VAL A 192 -4.26 -10.24 10.87
C VAL A 192 -5.19 -9.93 9.70
N LYS A 193 -4.65 -9.86 8.48
CA LYS A 193 -5.44 -9.62 7.26
C LYS A 193 -6.50 -10.70 7.06
N ARG A 194 -6.13 -11.97 7.23
CA ARG A 194 -7.07 -13.11 7.15
C ARG A 194 -8.18 -12.98 8.18
N ALA A 195 -7.84 -12.71 9.44
CA ALA A 195 -8.82 -12.56 10.51
C ALA A 195 -9.82 -11.42 10.20
N ALA A 196 -9.35 -10.28 9.70
CA ALA A 196 -10.22 -9.17 9.31
C ALA A 196 -11.14 -9.54 8.14
N ILE A 197 -10.62 -10.23 7.12
CA ILE A 197 -11.39 -10.72 5.96
C ILE A 197 -12.49 -11.70 6.40
N GLU A 198 -12.15 -12.69 7.22
CA GLU A 198 -13.09 -13.70 7.72
C GLU A 198 -14.23 -13.12 8.57
N ARG A 199 -14.00 -11.94 9.17
CA ARG A 199 -14.99 -11.23 9.98
C ARG A 199 -15.73 -10.14 9.20
N SER A 200 -15.60 -10.07 7.88
CA SER A 200 -16.17 -9.03 7.03
C SER A 200 -17.18 -9.59 6.05
N ARG A 201 -18.29 -8.85 5.84
CA ARG A 201 -19.29 -9.19 4.83
C ARG A 201 -18.81 -8.83 3.42
N ASP A 202 -18.42 -7.57 3.24
CA ASP A 202 -17.96 -7.05 1.94
C ASP A 202 -16.47 -6.72 2.03
N ILE A 203 -15.67 -7.24 1.09
CA ILE A 203 -14.21 -7.11 1.11
C ILE A 203 -13.77 -6.33 -0.12
N TYR A 204 -13.01 -5.25 0.11
CA TYR A 204 -12.44 -4.39 -0.92
C TYR A 204 -10.92 -4.39 -0.81
N ILE A 205 -10.26 -4.85 -1.87
CA ILE A 205 -8.80 -4.84 -1.96
C ILE A 205 -8.35 -3.57 -2.68
N LEU A 206 -7.56 -2.75 -1.99
CA LEU A 206 -7.04 -1.49 -2.49
C LEU A 206 -5.60 -1.69 -2.98
N ALA A 207 -5.41 -1.74 -4.28
CA ALA A 207 -4.12 -2.02 -4.89
C ALA A 207 -3.87 -1.11 -6.09
N ASP A 208 -2.71 -0.47 -6.15
CA ASP A 208 -2.20 0.17 -7.36
C ASP A 208 -1.66 -0.89 -8.33
N HIS A 209 -1.43 -0.51 -9.61
CA HIS A 209 -1.00 -1.45 -10.65
C HIS A 209 0.31 -2.18 -10.31
N SER A 210 1.16 -1.60 -9.47
CA SER A 210 2.46 -2.20 -9.12
C SER A 210 2.36 -3.47 -8.28
N LYS A 211 1.15 -3.80 -7.79
CA LYS A 211 0.89 -5.00 -6.98
C LYS A 211 0.54 -6.22 -7.82
N PHE A 212 0.14 -6.02 -9.09
CA PHE A 212 -0.25 -7.10 -9.99
C PHE A 212 0.96 -7.89 -10.49
N ASP A 213 0.73 -9.18 -10.76
CA ASP A 213 1.72 -10.17 -11.21
C ASP A 213 2.92 -10.35 -10.25
N LYS A 214 2.71 -10.07 -8.96
CA LYS A 214 3.70 -10.23 -7.90
C LYS A 214 3.26 -11.23 -6.84
N ILE A 215 4.24 -11.98 -6.31
CA ILE A 215 4.12 -12.83 -5.12
C ILE A 215 5.12 -12.30 -4.10
N THR A 216 4.67 -12.09 -2.85
CA THR A 216 5.51 -11.58 -1.76
C THR A 216 5.42 -12.48 -0.53
#